data_d34313d745d1c2237bb825deeb59c267
#
_entry.id   d34313d745d1c2237bb825deeb59c267
#
_cell.length_a   1.000
_cell.length_b   1.000
_cell.length_c   1.000
_cell.angle_alpha   90.00
_cell.angle_beta   90.00
_cell.angle_gamma   90.00
#
_symmetry.space_group_name_H-M   'P 1'
#
loop_
_entity.id
_entity.type
_entity.pdbx_description
1 polymer ?
#
loop_
_entity_poly.entity_id
_entity_poly.type
_entity_poly.pdbx_seq_one_letter_code
_entity_poly.pdbx_strand_id
1 'polypeptide(L)'
;DDFNFVLGVSSLIVFLGLLLNYGRLETALLSFMPMALAWLIILGVMHIFGLSFNIVSVIISTFIFGIGDDFSIFITDGLVDEYSRGRHTLLSHKIAIFFSSVVSILGMGVLVFADHPSLLTVAYTSLIGMFATVLIAYVLQPLIFRMFVTRRTEKGLSPITINSLFWTILLI
;
A
#
# COMPACT_ATOMS: atom_id res chain seq x y z
N ASP A 1 22.79 1.82 -8.10
CA ASP A 1 22.31 3.18 -7.77
C ASP A 1 20.99 3.51 -8.46
N ASP A 2 20.80 3.15 -9.74
CA ASP A 2 19.61 3.49 -10.53
C ASP A 2 18.31 2.89 -9.98
N PHE A 3 18.36 1.69 -9.41
CA PHE A 3 17.18 1.06 -8.82
C PHE A 3 16.63 1.83 -7.62
N ASN A 4 17.51 2.18 -6.68
CA ASN A 4 17.10 2.94 -5.49
C ASN A 4 16.57 4.33 -5.88
N PHE A 5 17.11 4.92 -6.92
CA PHE A 5 16.65 6.20 -7.47
C PHE A 5 15.24 6.06 -8.06
N VAL A 6 15.01 5.07 -8.94
CA VAL A 6 13.70 4.83 -9.55
C VAL A 6 12.64 4.53 -8.48
N LEU A 7 12.97 3.68 -7.51
CA LEU A 7 12.08 3.31 -6.42
C LEU A 7 11.75 4.54 -5.54
N GLY A 8 12.73 5.35 -5.22
CA GLY A 8 12.55 6.58 -4.44
C GLY A 8 11.68 7.60 -5.17
N VAL A 9 11.93 7.83 -6.46
CA VAL A 9 11.12 8.74 -7.28
C VAL A 9 9.69 8.24 -7.43
N SER A 10 9.50 6.95 -7.72
CA SER A 10 8.16 6.37 -7.83
C SER A 10 7.38 6.48 -6.52
N SER A 11 8.01 6.14 -5.39
CA SER A 11 7.40 6.27 -4.05
C SER A 11 7.03 7.72 -3.73
N LEU A 12 7.88 8.68 -4.11
CA LEU A 12 7.61 10.09 -3.91
C LEU A 12 6.41 10.56 -4.75
N ILE A 13 6.34 10.16 -6.03
CA ILE A 13 5.23 10.51 -6.93
C ILE A 13 3.91 9.94 -6.40
N VAL A 14 3.89 8.67 -5.99
CA VAL A 14 2.71 8.03 -5.40
C VAL A 14 2.30 8.75 -4.12
N PHE A 15 3.23 9.03 -3.23
CA PHE A 15 2.94 9.74 -1.98
C PHE A 15 2.37 11.15 -2.23
N LEU A 16 2.93 11.90 -3.18
CA LEU A 16 2.40 13.21 -3.57
C LEU A 16 0.99 13.10 -4.18
N GLY A 17 0.76 12.08 -5.01
CA GLY A 17 -0.57 11.80 -5.57
C GLY A 17 -1.60 11.54 -4.47
N LEU A 18 -1.27 10.68 -3.48
CA LEU A 18 -2.11 10.41 -2.33
C LEU A 18 -2.36 11.67 -1.48
N LEU A 19 -1.32 12.48 -1.28
CA LEU A 19 -1.43 13.71 -0.53
C LEU A 19 -2.37 14.72 -1.22
N LEU A 20 -2.31 14.84 -2.54
CA LEU A 20 -3.20 15.68 -3.33
C LEU A 20 -4.64 15.15 -3.31
N ASN A 21 -4.80 13.82 -3.40
CA ASN A 21 -6.13 13.19 -3.40
C ASN A 21 -6.86 13.37 -2.06
N TYR A 22 -6.20 13.12 -0.95
CA TYR A 22 -6.81 13.18 0.37
C TYR A 22 -6.80 14.57 1.00
N GLY A 23 -5.90 15.44 0.60
CA GLY A 23 -5.73 16.74 1.21
C GLY A 23 -5.28 16.74 2.69
N ARG A 24 -5.02 15.55 3.26
CA ARG A 24 -4.60 15.33 4.65
C ARG A 24 -3.39 14.41 4.71
N LEU A 25 -2.36 14.86 5.41
CA LEU A 25 -1.13 14.08 5.56
C LEU A 25 -1.37 12.74 6.28
N GLU A 26 -2.26 12.73 7.27
CA GLU A 26 -2.59 11.54 8.06
C GLU A 26 -3.17 10.42 7.19
N THR A 27 -4.13 10.75 6.32
CA THR A 27 -4.75 9.79 5.40
C THR A 27 -3.81 9.37 4.28
N ALA A 28 -3.00 10.29 3.76
CA ALA A 28 -1.98 9.97 2.76
C ALA A 28 -0.92 9.00 3.31
N LEU A 29 -0.40 9.25 4.53
CA LEU A 29 0.52 8.34 5.20
C LEU A 29 -0.12 6.98 5.48
N LEU A 30 -1.38 6.96 5.90
CA LEU A 30 -2.10 5.73 6.16
C LEU A 30 -2.26 4.86 4.90
N SER A 31 -2.57 5.49 3.75
CA SER A 31 -2.67 4.80 2.47
C SER A 31 -1.31 4.33 1.95
N PHE A 32 -0.25 5.09 2.17
CA PHE A 32 1.10 4.75 1.74
C PHE A 32 1.74 3.64 2.57
N MET A 33 1.38 3.53 3.85
CA MET A 33 2.02 2.64 4.82
C MET A 33 1.96 1.14 4.45
N PRO A 34 0.82 0.58 4.00
CA PRO A 34 0.74 -0.83 3.61
C PRO A 34 1.69 -1.19 2.48
N MET A 35 1.86 -0.30 1.51
CA MET A 35 2.79 -0.46 0.41
C MET A 35 4.24 -0.52 0.90
N ALA A 36 4.65 0.44 1.73
CA ALA A 36 6.00 0.47 2.29
C ALA A 36 6.31 -0.77 3.15
N LEU A 37 5.36 -1.21 3.98
CA LEU A 37 5.50 -2.40 4.79
C LEU A 37 5.53 -3.68 3.96
N ALA A 38 4.68 -3.81 2.94
CA ALA A 38 4.69 -4.96 2.04
C ALA A 38 6.04 -5.09 1.34
N TRP A 39 6.62 -3.97 0.94
CA TRP A 39 7.94 -3.95 0.32
C TRP A 39 9.04 -4.44 1.26
N LEU A 40 9.05 -3.99 2.51
CA LEU A 40 9.97 -4.48 3.54
C LEU A 40 9.80 -5.98 3.78
N ILE A 41 8.57 -6.50 3.77
CA ILE A 41 8.28 -7.93 3.89
C ILE A 41 8.84 -8.69 2.69
N ILE A 42 8.66 -8.19 1.47
CA ILE A 42 9.22 -8.82 0.26
C ILE A 42 10.74 -8.93 0.37
N LEU A 43 11.42 -7.84 0.73
CA LEU A 43 12.87 -7.84 0.90
C LEU A 43 13.32 -8.84 1.97
N GLY A 44 12.64 -8.86 3.11
CA GLY A 44 12.94 -9.79 4.21
C GLY A 44 12.77 -11.24 3.80
N VAL A 45 11.67 -11.57 3.14
CA VAL A 45 11.37 -12.94 2.69
C VAL A 45 12.35 -13.36 1.60
N MET A 46 12.64 -12.51 0.62
CA MET A 46 13.64 -12.82 -0.42
C MET A 46 15.02 -13.10 0.19
N HIS A 47 15.42 -12.33 1.20
CA HIS A 47 16.69 -12.55 1.90
C HIS A 47 16.71 -13.91 2.62
N ILE A 48 15.64 -14.26 3.34
CA ILE A 48 15.53 -15.53 4.07
C ILE A 48 15.59 -16.74 3.13
N PHE A 49 14.94 -16.66 1.98
CA PHE A 49 14.91 -17.75 1.00
C PHE A 49 16.11 -17.75 0.03
N GLY A 50 17.05 -16.81 0.18
CA GLY A 50 18.22 -16.70 -0.70
C GLY A 50 17.87 -16.39 -2.15
N LEU A 51 16.70 -15.79 -2.40
CA LEU A 51 16.26 -15.41 -3.73
C LEU A 51 17.06 -14.19 -4.19
N SER A 52 17.77 -14.32 -5.31
CA SER A 52 18.55 -13.22 -5.87
C SER A 52 17.64 -12.13 -6.46
N PHE A 53 17.93 -10.89 -6.11
CA PHE A 53 17.31 -9.73 -6.73
C PHE A 53 17.87 -9.58 -8.16
N ASN A 54 17.06 -9.88 -9.14
CA ASN A 54 17.41 -9.69 -10.56
C ASN A 54 16.52 -8.57 -11.15
N ILE A 55 16.84 -8.14 -12.37
CA ILE A 55 16.10 -7.07 -13.07
C ILE A 55 14.60 -7.38 -13.16
N VAL A 56 14.25 -8.65 -13.32
CA VAL A 56 12.87 -9.12 -13.42
C VAL A 56 12.14 -8.95 -12.07
N SER A 57 12.81 -9.29 -10.95
CA SER A 57 12.27 -9.09 -9.60
C SER A 57 12.02 -7.61 -9.30
N VAL A 58 12.85 -6.72 -9.84
CA VAL A 58 12.70 -5.26 -9.71
C VAL A 58 11.43 -4.78 -10.41
N ILE A 59 11.24 -5.19 -11.68
CA ILE A 59 10.06 -4.82 -12.47
C ILE A 59 8.78 -5.28 -11.75
N ILE A 60 8.79 -6.50 -11.21
CA ILE A 60 7.63 -7.07 -10.52
C ILE A 60 7.39 -6.40 -9.18
N SER A 61 8.45 -6.09 -8.43
CA SER A 61 8.30 -5.30 -7.20
C SER A 61 7.56 -3.99 -7.49
N THR A 62 7.92 -3.29 -8.56
CA THR A 62 7.23 -2.06 -8.99
C THR A 62 5.76 -2.31 -9.34
N PHE A 63 5.45 -3.45 -10.00
CA PHE A 63 4.08 -3.84 -10.31
C PHE A 63 3.25 -4.15 -9.05
N ILE A 64 3.84 -4.85 -8.07
CA ILE A 64 3.21 -5.12 -6.79
C ILE A 64 2.93 -3.82 -6.03
N PHE A 65 3.82 -2.83 -6.13
CA PHE A 65 3.59 -1.50 -5.60
C PHE A 65 2.29 -0.89 -6.13
N GLY A 66 2.06 -0.92 -7.44
CA GLY A 66 0.85 -0.37 -8.04
C GLY A 66 -0.42 -1.06 -7.57
N ILE A 67 -0.46 -2.39 -7.58
CA ILE A 67 -1.62 -3.15 -7.10
C ILE A 67 -1.84 -2.95 -5.59
N GLY A 68 -0.75 -2.90 -4.83
CA GLY A 68 -0.82 -2.70 -3.38
C GLY A 68 -1.37 -1.32 -2.99
N ASP A 69 -1.02 -0.32 -3.77
CA ASP A 69 -1.52 1.04 -3.60
C ASP A 69 -3.03 1.12 -3.85
N ASP A 70 -3.52 0.48 -4.91
CA ASP A 70 -4.95 0.41 -5.21
C ASP A 70 -5.75 -0.21 -4.04
N PHE A 71 -5.29 -1.32 -3.47
CA PHE A 71 -5.96 -1.96 -2.33
C PHE A 71 -5.96 -1.05 -1.09
N SER A 72 -4.86 -0.37 -0.86
CA SER A 72 -4.71 0.58 0.24
C SER A 72 -5.64 1.78 0.10
N ILE A 73 -5.74 2.36 -1.10
CA ILE A 73 -6.65 3.46 -1.41
C ILE A 73 -8.10 3.03 -1.16
N PHE A 74 -8.53 1.89 -1.68
CA PHE A 74 -9.90 1.39 -1.49
C PHE A 74 -10.26 1.20 -0.01
N ILE A 75 -9.35 0.68 0.81
CA ILE A 75 -9.58 0.54 2.26
C ILE A 75 -9.64 1.91 2.93
N THR A 76 -8.73 2.82 2.57
CA THR A 76 -8.74 4.19 3.14
C THR A 76 -10.03 4.92 2.78
N ASP A 77 -10.48 4.84 1.53
CA ASP A 77 -11.73 5.46 1.08
C ASP A 77 -12.93 4.90 1.85
N GLY A 78 -13.00 3.58 2.01
CA GLY A 78 -14.04 2.95 2.82
C GLY A 78 -14.03 3.41 4.28
N LEU A 79 -12.85 3.55 4.88
CA LEU A 79 -12.69 4.03 6.25
C LEU A 79 -13.06 5.51 6.40
N VAL A 80 -12.65 6.34 5.44
CA VAL A 80 -12.97 7.77 5.43
C VAL A 80 -14.47 7.99 5.21
N ASP A 81 -15.09 7.24 4.31
CA ASP A 81 -16.54 7.33 4.07
C ASP A 81 -17.35 6.90 5.29
N GLU A 82 -16.95 5.81 5.95
CA GLU A 82 -17.62 5.37 7.17
C GLU A 82 -17.48 6.39 8.30
N TYR A 83 -16.29 6.97 8.44
CA TYR A 83 -15.99 7.94 9.49
C TYR A 83 -16.63 9.31 9.24
N SER A 84 -16.57 9.83 8.00
CA SER A 84 -16.99 11.21 7.70
C SER A 84 -18.45 11.33 7.28
N ARG A 85 -18.99 10.29 6.63
CA ARG A 85 -20.34 10.30 6.05
C ARG A 85 -21.31 9.31 6.71
N GLY A 86 -20.83 8.49 7.65
CA GLY A 86 -21.63 7.45 8.30
C GLY A 86 -22.11 6.35 7.34
N ARG A 87 -21.49 6.20 6.19
CA ARG A 87 -21.84 5.17 5.19
C ARG A 87 -21.08 3.89 5.48
N HIS A 88 -21.76 2.77 5.62
CA HIS A 88 -21.15 1.46 5.82
C HIS A 88 -20.61 0.87 4.51
N THR A 89 -19.73 1.61 3.83
CA THR A 89 -19.15 1.19 2.54
C THR A 89 -17.91 0.31 2.70
N LEU A 90 -17.26 0.33 3.86
CA LEU A 90 -16.02 -0.41 4.13
C LEU A 90 -16.16 -1.92 3.83
N LEU A 91 -17.29 -2.53 4.16
CA LEU A 91 -17.51 -3.94 3.87
C LEU A 91 -17.54 -4.23 2.37
N SER A 92 -18.19 -3.37 1.58
CA SER A 92 -18.25 -3.49 0.12
C SER A 92 -16.85 -3.34 -0.50
N HIS A 93 -16.06 -2.38 -0.01
CA HIS A 93 -14.66 -2.21 -0.44
C HIS A 93 -13.81 -3.44 -0.10
N LYS A 94 -13.95 -3.98 1.11
CA LYS A 94 -13.25 -5.21 1.52
C LYS A 94 -13.62 -6.39 0.63
N ILE A 95 -14.89 -6.59 0.33
CA ILE A 95 -15.35 -7.68 -0.56
C ILE A 95 -14.75 -7.50 -1.96
N ALA A 96 -14.77 -6.30 -2.52
CA ALA A 96 -14.19 -6.02 -3.83
C ALA A 96 -12.69 -6.34 -3.87
N ILE A 97 -11.93 -5.91 -2.87
CA ILE A 97 -10.50 -6.21 -2.74
C ILE A 97 -10.26 -7.71 -2.61
N PHE A 98 -11.08 -8.42 -1.83
CA PHE A 98 -10.96 -9.87 -1.69
C PHE A 98 -11.05 -10.57 -3.04
N PHE A 99 -12.10 -10.29 -3.82
CA PHE A 99 -12.23 -10.89 -5.15
C PHE A 99 -11.12 -10.47 -6.10
N SER A 100 -10.73 -9.19 -6.11
CA SER A 100 -9.63 -8.70 -6.93
C SER A 100 -8.31 -9.38 -6.56
N SER A 101 -8.01 -9.52 -5.27
CA SER A 101 -6.79 -10.19 -4.81
C SER A 101 -6.78 -11.68 -5.15
N VAL A 102 -7.91 -12.37 -5.03
CA VAL A 102 -8.02 -13.79 -5.43
C VAL A 102 -7.74 -13.94 -6.92
N VAL A 103 -8.33 -13.12 -7.78
CA VAL A 103 -8.10 -13.17 -9.24
C VAL A 103 -6.62 -12.89 -9.54
N SER A 104 -6.02 -11.89 -8.90
CA SER A 104 -4.61 -11.55 -9.11
C SER A 104 -3.67 -12.64 -8.60
N ILE A 105 -3.94 -13.24 -7.44
CA ILE A 105 -3.17 -14.38 -6.90
C ILE A 105 -3.27 -15.59 -7.83
N LEU A 106 -4.45 -15.89 -8.37
CA LEU A 106 -4.61 -16.97 -9.35
C LEU A 106 -3.84 -16.69 -10.63
N GLY A 107 -3.93 -15.45 -11.16
CA GLY A 107 -3.20 -15.04 -12.36
C GLY A 107 -1.69 -15.15 -12.22
N MET A 108 -1.12 -14.66 -11.13
CA MET A 108 0.32 -14.77 -10.84
C MET A 108 0.71 -16.19 -10.41
N GLY A 109 -0.20 -16.92 -9.77
CA GLY A 109 0.02 -18.30 -9.32
C GLY A 109 0.27 -19.28 -10.48
N VAL A 110 -0.25 -19.00 -11.66
CA VAL A 110 0.04 -19.82 -12.86
C VAL A 110 1.54 -19.84 -13.18
N LEU A 111 2.27 -18.76 -12.88
CA LEU A 111 3.70 -18.69 -13.13
C LEU A 111 4.53 -19.64 -12.23
N VAL A 112 3.97 -20.17 -11.16
CA VAL A 112 4.62 -21.19 -10.31
C VAL A 112 4.86 -22.49 -11.07
N PHE A 113 4.09 -22.77 -12.11
CA PHE A 113 4.23 -23.95 -12.97
C PHE A 113 5.19 -23.74 -14.16
N ALA A 114 5.86 -22.59 -14.21
CA ALA A 114 6.80 -22.31 -15.29
C ALA A 114 8.15 -23.02 -15.04
N ASP A 115 8.74 -23.59 -16.08
CA ASP A 115 10.05 -24.27 -15.99
C ASP A 115 11.24 -23.29 -15.92
N HIS A 116 11.02 -21.99 -16.18
CA HIS A 116 12.08 -21.00 -16.24
C HIS A 116 12.35 -20.39 -14.86
N PRO A 117 13.61 -20.40 -14.36
CA PRO A 117 13.94 -19.91 -13.00
C PRO A 117 13.52 -18.44 -12.74
N SER A 118 13.65 -17.57 -13.75
CA SER A 118 13.24 -16.17 -13.62
C SER A 118 11.73 -16.03 -13.42
N LEU A 119 10.92 -16.85 -14.10
CA LEU A 119 9.46 -16.83 -13.94
C LEU A 119 9.04 -17.35 -12.57
N LEU A 120 9.75 -18.35 -12.03
CA LEU A 120 9.51 -18.83 -10.68
C LEU A 120 9.81 -17.74 -9.64
N THR A 121 10.93 -17.01 -9.79
CA THR A 121 11.26 -15.89 -8.90
C THR A 121 10.17 -14.83 -8.93
N VAL A 122 9.68 -14.52 -10.13
CA VAL A 122 8.53 -13.64 -10.36
C VAL A 122 7.31 -14.11 -9.59
N ALA A 123 6.92 -15.37 -9.77
CA ALA A 123 5.76 -15.96 -9.15
C ALA A 123 5.81 -15.87 -7.62
N TYR A 124 6.90 -16.33 -7.02
CA TYR A 124 7.07 -16.29 -5.57
C TYR A 124 7.08 -14.87 -5.02
N THR A 125 7.82 -13.96 -5.65
CA THR A 125 7.87 -12.55 -5.21
C THR A 125 6.50 -11.90 -5.30
N SER A 126 5.77 -12.13 -6.40
CA SER A 126 4.43 -11.57 -6.61
C SER A 126 3.42 -12.11 -5.60
N LEU A 127 3.39 -13.42 -5.39
CA LEU A 127 2.46 -14.06 -4.45
C LEU A 127 2.71 -13.59 -3.02
N ILE A 128 3.97 -13.54 -2.59
CA ILE A 128 4.34 -13.09 -1.25
C ILE A 128 3.97 -11.61 -1.07
N GLY A 129 4.35 -10.78 -2.04
CA GLY A 129 4.06 -9.34 -1.98
C GLY A 129 2.57 -9.04 -1.96
N MET A 130 1.79 -9.69 -2.81
CA MET A 130 0.36 -9.50 -2.87
C MET A 130 -0.35 -9.98 -1.60
N PHE A 131 0.02 -11.16 -1.10
CA PHE A 131 -0.53 -11.68 0.15
C PHE A 131 -0.21 -10.75 1.33
N ALA A 132 1.04 -10.28 1.43
CA ALA A 132 1.46 -9.32 2.45
C ALA A 132 0.65 -8.01 2.37
N THR A 133 0.52 -7.45 1.16
CA THR A 133 -0.22 -6.20 0.95
C THR A 133 -1.68 -6.31 1.34
N VAL A 134 -2.36 -7.39 0.90
CA VAL A 134 -3.76 -7.64 1.25
C VAL A 134 -3.91 -7.77 2.77
N LEU A 135 -3.07 -8.56 3.41
CA LEU A 135 -3.12 -8.77 4.86
C LEU A 135 -2.91 -7.48 5.64
N ILE A 136 -1.94 -6.66 5.23
CA ILE A 136 -1.67 -5.36 5.85
C ILE A 136 -2.85 -4.40 5.63
N ALA A 137 -3.39 -4.32 4.41
CA ALA A 137 -4.52 -3.46 4.09
C ALA A 137 -5.79 -3.87 4.88
N TYR A 138 -6.03 -5.16 5.05
CA TYR A 138 -7.22 -5.65 5.78
C TYR A 138 -7.13 -5.52 7.29
N VAL A 139 -5.96 -5.75 7.86
CA VAL A 139 -5.79 -5.86 9.32
C VAL A 139 -5.15 -4.61 9.89
N LEU A 140 -4.00 -4.23 9.36
CA LEU A 140 -3.19 -3.18 9.96
C LEU A 140 -3.74 -1.79 9.66
N GLN A 141 -4.20 -1.55 8.44
CA GLN A 141 -4.68 -0.24 8.02
C GLN A 141 -5.92 0.24 8.79
N PRO A 142 -6.99 -0.56 9.00
CA PRO A 142 -8.10 -0.16 9.85
C PRO A 142 -7.71 0.08 11.31
N LEU A 143 -6.76 -0.71 11.81
CA LEU A 143 -6.27 -0.59 13.18
C LEU A 143 -5.51 0.72 13.39
N ILE A 144 -4.64 1.07 12.45
CA ILE A 144 -3.88 2.33 12.47
C ILE A 144 -4.82 3.51 12.28
N PHE A 145 -5.80 3.43 11.36
CA PHE A 145 -6.81 4.47 11.17
C PHE A 145 -7.54 4.77 12.48
N ARG A 146 -7.99 3.75 13.18
CA ARG A 146 -8.65 3.90 14.47
C ARG A 146 -7.74 4.56 15.51
N MET A 147 -6.46 4.19 15.55
CA MET A 147 -5.51 4.76 16.50
C MET A 147 -5.18 6.23 16.22
N PHE A 148 -4.94 6.57 14.96
CA PHE A 148 -4.43 7.89 14.58
C PHE A 148 -5.53 8.88 14.22
N VAL A 149 -6.57 8.47 13.50
CA VAL A 149 -7.64 9.36 13.06
C VAL A 149 -8.75 9.44 14.10
N THR A 150 -9.36 8.32 14.47
CA THR A 150 -10.53 8.30 15.37
C THR A 150 -10.18 8.81 16.76
N ARG A 151 -9.15 8.27 17.39
CA ARG A 151 -8.73 8.70 18.74
C ARG A 151 -8.22 10.14 18.80
N ARG A 152 -7.62 10.64 17.71
CA ARG A 152 -7.13 12.01 17.64
C ARG A 152 -8.28 13.00 17.59
N THR A 153 -9.31 12.69 16.82
CA THR A 153 -10.53 13.52 16.75
C THR A 153 -11.31 13.48 18.06
N GLU A 154 -11.40 12.35 18.74
CA GLU A 154 -11.99 12.23 20.06
C GLU A 154 -11.28 13.14 21.10
N LYS A 155 -9.99 13.38 20.91
CA LYS A 155 -9.20 14.30 21.76
C LYS A 155 -9.27 15.77 21.32
N GLY A 156 -10.10 16.11 20.33
CA GLY A 156 -10.28 17.48 19.83
C GLY A 156 -9.07 18.02 19.06
N LEU A 157 -8.13 17.16 18.63
CA LEU A 157 -6.97 17.59 17.85
C LEU A 157 -7.36 17.78 16.38
N SER A 158 -7.01 18.93 15.83
CA SER A 158 -7.27 19.23 14.41
C SER A 158 -6.46 18.32 13.48
N PRO A 159 -7.05 17.89 12.35
CA PRO A 159 -6.33 17.10 11.35
C PRO A 159 -5.21 17.92 10.70
N ILE A 160 -4.08 17.25 10.39
CA ILE A 160 -2.98 17.88 9.64
C ILE A 160 -3.37 17.91 8.15
N THR A 161 -3.73 19.08 7.64
CA THR A 161 -4.11 19.30 6.24
C THR A 161 -2.93 19.85 5.44
N ILE A 162 -2.97 19.71 4.10
CA ILE A 162 -1.96 20.34 3.21
C ILE A 162 -1.90 21.84 3.49
N ASN A 163 -3.05 22.48 3.68
CA ASN A 163 -3.13 23.90 3.95
C ASN A 163 -2.42 24.29 5.27
N SER A 164 -2.59 23.49 6.33
CA SER A 164 -1.91 23.75 7.59
C SER A 164 -0.40 23.56 7.48
N LEU A 165 0.06 22.57 6.69
CA LEU A 165 1.48 22.36 6.41
C LEU A 165 2.07 23.50 5.59
N PHE A 166 1.37 23.95 4.55
CA PHE A 166 1.79 25.06 3.71
C PHE A 166 2.01 26.34 4.52
N TRP A 167 1.04 26.69 5.37
CA TRP A 167 1.18 27.86 6.23
C TRP A 167 2.26 27.70 7.31
N THR A 168 2.48 26.49 7.82
CA THR A 168 3.58 26.24 8.78
C THR A 168 4.94 26.40 8.12
N ILE A 169 5.14 25.92 6.89
CA ILE A 169 6.38 26.05 6.14
C ILE A 169 6.62 27.51 5.70
N LEU A 170 5.56 28.26 5.38
CA LEU A 170 5.67 29.66 4.95
C LEU A 170 6.00 30.59 6.13
N LEU A 171 5.66 30.21 7.37
CA LEU A 171 5.88 31.01 8.59
C LEU A 171 7.22 30.73 9.26
N ILE A 172 8.01 29.72 8.81
CA ILE A 172 9.38 29.41 9.24
C ILE A 172 10.36 30.02 8.23
#